data_6c305857ed4c07232a8adffde8742fb0
#
_entry.id   6c305857ed4c07232a8adffde8742fb0
#
_cell.length_a   1.000
_cell.length_b   1.000
_cell.length_c   1.000
_cell.angle_alpha   90.00
_cell.angle_beta   90.00
_cell.angle_gamma   90.00
#
_symmetry.space_group_name_H-M   'P 1'
#
loop_
_entity.id
_entity.type
_entity.pdbx_description
1 polymer ?
#
loop_
_entity_poly.entity_id
_entity_poly.type
_entity_poly.pdbx_seq_one_letter_code
_entity_poly.pdbx_strand_id
1 'polypeptide(L)'
;MAFPTPLALLLPLAFAVSDALPRFDIEPTCKGGLNSPGLNERYSRCISEEQDARKKLETNWSRYPAGDRAQCARTATMASPSYVELLTCLEMDADARKLRSQ
;
A
#
# COMPACT_ATOMS: atom_id res chain seq x y z
N MET A 1 -18.32 -47.63 23.12
CA MET A 1 -18.62 -46.19 23.30
C MET A 1 -17.62 -45.40 22.51
N ALA A 2 -17.97 -45.02 21.30
CA ALA A 2 -17.15 -44.12 20.54
C ALA A 2 -17.41 -42.72 21.06
N PHE A 3 -16.43 -42.15 21.72
CA PHE A 3 -16.45 -40.71 21.97
C PHE A 3 -16.32 -40.04 20.61
N PRO A 4 -17.26 -39.15 20.23
CA PRO A 4 -16.97 -38.30 19.14
C PRO A 4 -15.77 -37.47 19.60
N THR A 5 -14.62 -37.81 19.11
CA THR A 5 -13.55 -36.86 19.10
C THR A 5 -14.14 -35.61 18.51
N PRO A 6 -14.19 -34.50 19.28
CA PRO A 6 -14.44 -33.26 18.62
C PRO A 6 -13.33 -33.18 17.58
N LEU A 7 -13.68 -33.27 16.34
CA LEU A 7 -12.88 -32.69 15.31
C LEU A 7 -12.66 -31.31 15.81
N ALA A 8 -11.57 -31.12 16.55
CA ALA A 8 -11.07 -29.82 16.77
C ALA A 8 -11.01 -29.24 15.39
N LEU A 9 -11.97 -28.42 15.09
CA LEU A 9 -11.94 -27.60 13.94
C LEU A 9 -10.66 -26.81 14.07
N LEU A 10 -9.60 -27.46 13.63
CA LEU A 10 -8.45 -26.74 13.14
C LEU A 10 -8.97 -25.98 11.93
N LEU A 11 -9.80 -25.00 12.23
CA LEU A 11 -9.92 -23.86 11.37
C LEU A 11 -8.51 -23.40 11.20
N PRO A 12 -7.91 -23.55 10.01
CA PRO A 12 -6.72 -22.84 9.75
C PRO A 12 -7.10 -21.41 10.14
N LEU A 13 -6.42 -20.87 11.10
CA LEU A 13 -6.35 -19.45 11.24
C LEU A 13 -5.82 -18.99 9.89
N ALA A 14 -6.72 -18.90 8.94
CA ALA A 14 -6.49 -18.12 7.79
C ALA A 14 -6.29 -16.72 8.37
N PHE A 15 -5.03 -16.40 8.67
CA PHE A 15 -4.65 -15.03 8.69
C PHE A 15 -5.09 -14.55 7.32
N ALA A 16 -6.30 -14.01 7.28
CA ALA A 16 -6.67 -13.17 6.18
C ALA A 16 -5.59 -12.11 6.18
N VAL A 17 -4.55 -12.34 5.38
CA VAL A 17 -3.69 -11.25 4.97
C VAL A 17 -4.68 -10.26 4.41
N SER A 18 -4.95 -9.23 5.21
CA SER A 18 -5.86 -8.19 4.80
C SER A 18 -5.32 -7.64 3.49
N ASP A 19 -5.99 -8.01 2.40
CA ASP A 19 -5.67 -7.51 1.08
C ASP A 19 -6.19 -6.09 0.90
N ALA A 20 -6.41 -5.42 2.01
CA ALA A 20 -6.82 -4.04 2.05
C ALA A 20 -5.63 -3.13 1.79
N LEU A 21 -5.93 -1.96 1.25
CA LEU A 21 -4.95 -0.89 1.11
C LEU A 21 -4.33 -0.59 2.48
N PRO A 22 -3.00 -0.64 2.62
CA PRO A 22 -2.36 -0.34 3.90
C PRO A 22 -2.61 1.10 4.31
N ARG A 23 -2.65 1.33 5.61
CA ARG A 23 -2.76 2.67 6.17
C ARG A 23 -1.37 3.18 6.51
N PHE A 24 -0.96 4.25 5.85
CA PHE A 24 0.32 4.89 6.11
C PHE A 24 0.13 6.15 6.93
N ASP A 25 1.03 6.36 7.88
CA ASP A 25 1.21 7.66 8.51
C ASP A 25 2.17 8.46 7.64
N ILE A 26 1.63 9.42 6.89
CA ILE A 26 2.38 10.23 5.95
C ILE A 26 3.02 11.47 6.59
N GLU A 27 2.72 11.74 7.86
CA GLU A 27 3.27 12.89 8.57
C GLU A 27 4.80 12.88 8.58
N PRO A 28 5.48 11.79 9.00
CA PRO A 28 6.94 11.77 8.98
C PRO A 28 7.52 11.93 7.57
N THR A 29 6.84 11.36 6.57
CA THR A 29 7.25 11.44 5.16
C THR A 29 7.25 12.88 4.66
N CYS A 30 6.21 13.64 5.00
CA CYS A 30 6.06 15.02 4.57
C CYS A 30 6.84 16.02 5.44
N LYS A 31 7.22 15.65 6.65
CA LYS A 31 8.02 16.48 7.53
C LYS A 31 9.51 16.45 7.23
N GLY A 32 9.97 15.53 6.40
CA GLY A 32 11.36 15.47 6.00
C GLY A 32 11.76 16.78 5.31
N GLY A 33 12.75 17.48 5.86
CA GLY A 33 13.21 18.74 5.30
C GLY A 33 12.62 20.00 5.93
N LEU A 34 12.04 19.90 7.14
CA LEU A 34 11.43 21.02 7.87
C LEU A 34 12.35 22.18 8.20
N ASN A 35 13.62 22.14 7.84
CA ASN A 35 14.60 23.20 8.13
C ASN A 35 14.94 24.06 6.92
N SER A 36 14.20 23.96 5.82
CA SER A 36 14.47 24.69 4.58
C SER A 36 13.43 25.80 4.34
N PRO A 37 13.77 26.89 3.67
CA PRO A 37 12.79 27.92 3.30
C PRO A 37 11.66 27.33 2.44
N GLY A 38 10.43 27.80 2.64
CA GLY A 38 9.26 27.33 1.90
C GLY A 38 8.65 26.03 2.42
N LEU A 39 8.97 25.65 3.64
CA LEU A 39 8.55 24.40 4.26
C LEU A 39 7.06 24.19 4.38
N ASN A 40 6.33 25.22 4.78
CA ASN A 40 4.88 25.10 4.97
C ASN A 40 4.19 24.78 3.64
N GLU A 41 4.65 25.37 2.56
CA GLU A 41 4.11 25.12 1.23
C GLU A 41 4.46 23.71 0.74
N ARG A 42 5.71 23.29 0.96
CA ARG A 42 6.16 21.93 0.60
C ARG A 42 5.45 20.87 1.41
N TYR A 43 5.28 21.11 2.70
CA TYR A 43 4.55 20.19 3.57
C TYR A 43 3.10 20.05 3.12
N SER A 44 2.41 21.16 2.89
CA SER A 44 1.02 21.15 2.43
C SER A 44 0.86 20.44 1.09
N ARG A 45 1.81 20.68 0.17
CA ARG A 45 1.81 19.98 -1.13
C ARG A 45 2.04 18.51 -0.97
N CYS A 46 2.99 18.11 -0.13
CA CYS A 46 3.27 16.71 0.15
C CYS A 46 2.03 16.00 0.71
N ILE A 47 1.39 16.57 1.72
CA ILE A 47 0.16 16.02 2.30
C ILE A 47 -0.93 15.89 1.23
N SER A 48 -1.13 16.90 0.41
CA SER A 48 -2.12 16.89 -0.66
C SER A 48 -1.84 15.80 -1.70
N GLU A 49 -0.59 15.68 -2.13
CA GLU A 49 -0.18 14.65 -3.10
C GLU A 49 -0.36 13.24 -2.53
N GLU A 50 -0.01 13.02 -1.27
CA GLU A 50 -0.21 11.76 -0.59
C GLU A 50 -1.69 11.40 -0.47
N GLN A 51 -2.53 12.35 -0.10
CA GLN A 51 -3.97 12.14 -0.01
C GLN A 51 -4.59 11.84 -1.36
N ASP A 52 -4.17 12.53 -2.42
CA ASP A 52 -4.65 12.27 -3.77
C ASP A 52 -4.24 10.87 -4.26
N ALA A 53 -3.01 10.48 -4.00
CA ALA A 53 -2.53 9.14 -4.32
C ALA A 53 -3.33 8.07 -3.57
N ARG A 54 -3.60 8.29 -2.29
CA ARG A 54 -4.43 7.38 -1.49
C ARG A 54 -5.82 7.20 -2.09
N LYS A 55 -6.46 8.29 -2.51
CA LYS A 55 -7.78 8.22 -3.13
C LYS A 55 -7.79 7.40 -4.43
N LYS A 56 -6.77 7.58 -5.26
CA LYS A 56 -6.61 6.79 -6.49
C LYS A 56 -6.40 5.32 -6.17
N LEU A 57 -5.60 5.02 -5.16
CA LEU A 57 -5.36 3.66 -4.71
C LEU A 57 -6.64 3.02 -4.17
N GLU A 58 -7.42 3.73 -3.36
CA GLU A 58 -8.70 3.24 -2.85
C GLU A 58 -9.66 2.85 -3.98
N THR A 59 -9.71 3.67 -5.02
CA THR A 59 -10.58 3.43 -6.17
C THR A 59 -10.15 2.21 -7.00
N ASN A 60 -8.85 1.98 -7.14
CA ASN A 60 -8.30 1.01 -8.08
C ASN A 60 -7.64 -0.20 -7.42
N TRP A 61 -7.61 -0.28 -6.10
CA TRP A 61 -6.82 -1.27 -5.37
C TRP A 61 -7.04 -2.70 -5.84
N SER A 62 -8.29 -3.11 -5.98
CA SER A 62 -8.64 -4.47 -6.39
C SER A 62 -8.27 -4.79 -7.84
N ARG A 63 -8.02 -3.77 -8.66
CA ARG A 63 -7.63 -3.97 -10.07
C ARG A 63 -6.17 -4.33 -10.25
N TYR A 64 -5.34 -4.01 -9.26
CA TYR A 64 -3.93 -4.39 -9.31
C TYR A 64 -3.75 -5.84 -8.92
N PRO A 65 -2.85 -6.59 -9.56
CA PRO A 65 -2.57 -7.98 -9.16
C PRO A 65 -2.07 -8.07 -7.72
N ALA A 66 -2.48 -9.11 -7.02
CA ALA A 66 -2.16 -9.29 -5.60
C ALA A 66 -0.65 -9.30 -5.33
N GLY A 67 0.13 -9.92 -6.21
CA GLY A 67 1.59 -9.95 -6.09
C GLY A 67 2.21 -8.56 -6.19
N ASP A 68 1.72 -7.73 -7.10
CA ASP A 68 2.18 -6.35 -7.27
C ASP A 68 1.81 -5.51 -6.04
N ARG A 69 0.59 -5.67 -5.54
CA ARG A 69 0.14 -4.96 -4.33
C ARG A 69 1.06 -5.26 -3.15
N ALA A 70 1.37 -6.53 -2.92
CA ALA A 70 2.24 -6.94 -1.83
C ALA A 70 3.66 -6.41 -2.00
N GLN A 71 4.23 -6.53 -3.18
CA GLN A 71 5.60 -6.09 -3.46
C GLN A 71 5.72 -4.57 -3.39
N CYS A 72 4.80 -3.85 -4.02
CA CYS A 72 4.81 -2.39 -4.01
C CYS A 72 4.55 -1.82 -2.60
N ALA A 73 3.69 -2.47 -1.81
CA ALA A 73 3.48 -2.07 -0.42
C ALA A 73 4.76 -2.19 0.40
N ARG A 74 5.51 -3.28 0.22
CA ARG A 74 6.82 -3.43 0.89
C ARG A 74 7.81 -2.35 0.47
N THR A 75 7.91 -2.07 -0.82
CA THR A 75 8.79 -1.03 -1.34
C THR A 75 8.42 0.34 -0.81
N ALA A 76 7.13 0.64 -0.76
CA ALA A 76 6.63 1.94 -0.30
C ALA A 76 6.87 2.20 1.18
N THR A 77 7.19 1.17 1.96
CA THR A 77 7.43 1.30 3.41
C THR A 77 8.91 1.26 3.79
N MET A 78 9.82 1.03 2.82
CA MET A 78 11.24 0.80 3.13
C MET A 78 11.96 2.00 3.71
N ALA A 79 11.68 3.21 3.22
CA ALA A 79 12.31 4.44 3.73
C ALA A 79 11.34 5.23 4.58
N SER A 80 10.31 5.76 3.97
CA SER A 80 9.20 6.45 4.64
C SER A 80 7.90 6.02 3.98
N PRO A 81 6.86 5.71 4.75
CA PRO A 81 5.59 5.28 4.15
C PRO A 81 5.03 6.34 3.21
N SER A 82 4.70 5.94 1.98
CA SER A 82 4.22 6.88 0.97
C SER A 82 3.21 6.24 0.03
N TYR A 83 2.03 6.83 -0.07
CA TYR A 83 1.01 6.45 -1.05
C TYR A 83 1.43 6.81 -2.46
N VAL A 84 2.15 7.92 -2.64
CA VAL A 84 2.69 8.31 -3.95
C VAL A 84 3.64 7.23 -4.47
N GLU A 85 4.54 6.73 -3.63
CA GLU A 85 5.46 5.65 -4.02
C GLU A 85 4.71 4.35 -4.31
N LEU A 86 3.73 4.01 -3.51
CA LEU A 86 2.90 2.82 -3.72
C LEU A 86 2.18 2.90 -5.07
N LEU A 87 1.53 4.02 -5.34
CA LEU A 87 0.83 4.23 -6.60
C LEU A 87 1.79 4.20 -7.80
N THR A 88 2.92 4.87 -7.69
CA THR A 88 3.93 4.89 -8.74
C THR A 88 4.45 3.49 -9.05
N CYS A 89 4.74 2.71 -8.04
CA CYS A 89 5.18 1.32 -8.20
C CYS A 89 4.14 0.48 -8.97
N LEU A 90 2.88 0.58 -8.57
CA LEU A 90 1.79 -0.16 -9.21
C LEU A 90 1.55 0.27 -10.65
N GLU A 91 1.62 1.57 -10.92
CA GLU A 91 1.47 2.10 -12.28
C GLU A 91 2.62 1.67 -13.18
N MET A 92 3.84 1.67 -12.67
CA MET A 92 5.01 1.19 -13.41
C MET A 92 4.89 -0.29 -13.75
N ASP A 93 4.44 -1.12 -12.82
CA ASP A 93 4.22 -2.53 -13.06
C ASP A 93 3.13 -2.76 -14.12
N ALA A 94 2.06 -1.99 -14.05
CA ALA A 94 0.97 -2.06 -15.05
C ALA A 94 1.47 -1.67 -16.44
N ASP A 95 2.27 -0.61 -16.54
CA ASP A 95 2.85 -0.16 -17.82
C ASP A 95 3.83 -1.20 -18.38
N ALA A 96 4.65 -1.79 -17.54
CA ALA A 96 5.57 -2.85 -17.94
C ALA A 96 4.82 -4.07 -18.53
N ARG A 97 3.66 -4.41 -17.97
CA ARG A 97 2.82 -5.49 -18.51
C ARG A 97 2.25 -5.16 -19.87
N LYS A 98 1.79 -3.93 -20.07
CA LYS A 98 1.30 -3.48 -21.38
C LYS A 98 2.37 -3.60 -22.44
N LEU A 99 3.59 -3.23 -22.12
CA LEU A 99 4.72 -3.34 -23.06
C LEU A 99 5.04 -4.80 -23.41
N ARG A 100 4.95 -5.71 -22.46
CA ARG A 100 5.21 -7.13 -22.69
C ARG A 100 4.13 -7.82 -23.50
N SER A 101 2.91 -7.30 -23.48
CA SER A 101 1.78 -7.89 -24.21
C SER A 101 1.65 -7.41 -25.66
N GLN A 102 2.52 -6.52 -26.11
CA GLN A 102 2.55 -6.03 -27.48
C GLN A 102 3.39 -6.91 -28.39
#